data_525bfa3bebff76126e97850c5308ff90
#
_entry.id   525bfa3bebff76126e97850c5308ff90
#
_cell.length_a   1.000
_cell.length_b   1.000
_cell.length_c   1.000
_cell.angle_alpha   90.00
_cell.angle_beta   90.00
_cell.angle_gamma   90.00
#
_symmetry.space_group_name_H-M   'P 1'
#
loop_
_entity.id
_entity.type
_entity.pdbx_description
1 polymer ?
#
loop_
_entity_poly.entity_id
_entity_poly.type
_entity_poly.pdbx_seq_one_letter_code
_entity_poly.pdbx_strand_id
1 'polypeptide(L)'
;MRTCSIRLMENGRGIMRKKLVCVALCVLALAALGASQDNKGKDERRTVTEVLDRTVSNMEHEFVPAAEAMPEDKFGFAPSNGEFKGVRTFAQQIKHVAAVNYELGAAILEEKPPMDIGDEAGPASITTKAEILKYLKDSFVYAHKAVQTINDKNLVETVKSPFGEGKVTRLGLATSVAWHGFDHYGQMVEYLRMNGIIPPASR
;
A
#
# COMPACT_ATOMS: atom_id res chain seq x y z
N MET A 1 -58.80 -52.19 -45.83
CA MET A 1 -58.59 -50.72 -45.62
C MET A 1 -58.72 -50.39 -44.14
N ARG A 2 -57.82 -50.81 -43.25
CA ARG A 2 -57.84 -50.45 -41.84
C ARG A 2 -56.45 -50.59 -41.22
N THR A 3 -55.38 -50.02 -41.82
CA THR A 3 -54.03 -50.08 -41.19
C THR A 3 -53.22 -48.76 -41.30
N CYS A 4 -53.82 -47.68 -41.79
CA CYS A 4 -53.12 -46.41 -42.03
C CYS A 4 -53.31 -45.35 -40.91
N SER A 5 -54.31 -45.50 -40.01
CA SER A 5 -54.65 -44.42 -39.02
C SER A 5 -53.88 -44.52 -37.68
N ILE A 6 -53.35 -45.70 -37.35
CA ILE A 6 -52.68 -45.85 -36.02
C ILE A 6 -51.22 -45.38 -36.00
N ARG A 7 -50.51 -45.44 -37.15
CA ARG A 7 -49.10 -45.04 -37.24
C ARG A 7 -48.86 -43.50 -37.21
N LEU A 8 -49.87 -42.68 -37.55
CA LEU A 8 -49.78 -41.22 -37.49
C LEU A 8 -49.97 -40.66 -36.07
N MET A 9 -50.68 -41.35 -35.17
CA MET A 9 -50.89 -40.91 -33.79
C MET A 9 -49.67 -41.17 -32.86
N GLU A 10 -48.87 -42.18 -33.12
CA GLU A 10 -47.67 -42.48 -32.31
C GLU A 10 -46.53 -41.51 -32.60
N ASN A 11 -46.38 -41.03 -33.84
CA ASN A 11 -45.34 -40.05 -34.18
C ASN A 11 -45.60 -38.68 -33.58
N GLY A 12 -46.84 -38.25 -33.38
CA GLY A 12 -47.21 -36.99 -32.76
C GLY A 12 -46.85 -36.90 -31.26
N ARG A 13 -47.04 -38.00 -30.54
CA ARG A 13 -46.71 -38.05 -29.09
C ARG A 13 -45.20 -38.08 -28.82
N GLY A 14 -44.41 -38.70 -29.72
CA GLY A 14 -42.94 -38.72 -29.62
C GLY A 14 -42.32 -37.33 -29.86
N ILE A 15 -42.85 -36.58 -30.81
CA ILE A 15 -42.40 -35.23 -31.17
C ILE A 15 -42.77 -34.22 -30.04
N MET A 16 -43.96 -34.37 -29.49
CA MET A 16 -44.45 -33.49 -28.42
C MET A 16 -43.64 -33.72 -27.10
N ARG A 17 -43.30 -34.97 -26.76
CA ARG A 17 -42.44 -35.31 -25.61
C ARG A 17 -41.00 -34.77 -25.78
N LYS A 18 -40.41 -34.89 -26.98
CA LYS A 18 -39.09 -34.33 -27.29
C LYS A 18 -39.06 -32.82 -27.17
N LYS A 19 -40.11 -32.12 -27.67
CA LYS A 19 -40.23 -30.66 -27.52
C LYS A 19 -40.38 -30.21 -26.07
N LEU A 20 -41.17 -30.96 -25.26
CA LEU A 20 -41.33 -30.63 -23.84
C LEU A 20 -40.01 -30.82 -23.06
N VAL A 21 -39.25 -31.88 -23.37
CA VAL A 21 -37.93 -32.12 -22.72
C VAL A 21 -36.92 -31.04 -23.14
N CYS A 22 -36.90 -30.62 -24.39
CA CYS A 22 -36.01 -29.52 -24.82
C CYS A 22 -36.36 -28.19 -24.16
N VAL A 23 -37.66 -27.84 -24.02
CA VAL A 23 -38.09 -26.62 -23.32
C VAL A 23 -37.71 -26.68 -21.83
N ALA A 24 -37.90 -27.82 -21.16
CA ALA A 24 -37.53 -27.99 -19.76
C ALA A 24 -36.01 -27.86 -19.57
N LEU A 25 -35.19 -28.42 -20.47
CA LEU A 25 -33.73 -28.28 -20.43
C LEU A 25 -33.27 -26.84 -20.69
N CYS A 26 -33.92 -26.10 -21.58
CA CYS A 26 -33.65 -24.69 -21.84
C CYS A 26 -34.00 -23.80 -20.62
N VAL A 27 -35.11 -24.08 -19.95
CA VAL A 27 -35.53 -23.36 -18.73
C VAL A 27 -34.56 -23.62 -17.57
N LEU A 28 -34.10 -24.86 -17.42
CA LEU A 28 -33.08 -25.22 -16.41
C LEU A 28 -31.72 -24.58 -16.72
N ALA A 29 -31.31 -24.49 -17.98
CA ALA A 29 -30.07 -23.82 -18.36
C ALA A 29 -30.15 -22.31 -18.14
N LEU A 30 -31.30 -21.67 -18.40
CA LEU A 30 -31.50 -20.24 -18.09
C LEU A 30 -31.55 -19.96 -16.58
N ALA A 31 -32.09 -20.84 -15.77
CA ALA A 31 -32.08 -20.73 -14.33
C ALA A 31 -30.65 -20.90 -13.75
N ALA A 32 -29.84 -21.77 -14.35
CA ALA A 32 -28.42 -21.92 -13.93
C ALA A 32 -27.56 -20.69 -14.33
N LEU A 33 -27.86 -20.02 -15.44
CA LEU A 33 -27.22 -18.78 -15.85
C LEU A 33 -27.64 -17.57 -14.97
N GLY A 34 -28.87 -17.56 -14.46
CA GLY A 34 -29.37 -16.56 -13.51
C GLY A 34 -28.72 -16.68 -12.12
N ALA A 35 -28.46 -17.90 -11.64
CA ALA A 35 -27.82 -18.14 -10.34
C ALA A 35 -26.31 -17.78 -10.33
N SER A 36 -25.68 -17.59 -11.48
CA SER A 36 -24.26 -17.24 -11.61
C SER A 36 -24.00 -15.71 -11.58
N GLN A 37 -25.04 -14.88 -11.51
CA GLN A 37 -24.91 -13.41 -11.57
C GLN A 37 -25.04 -12.70 -10.22
N ASP A 38 -25.30 -13.40 -9.12
CA ASP A 38 -25.37 -12.78 -7.78
C ASP A 38 -24.01 -12.64 -7.07
N ASN A 39 -22.92 -12.93 -7.79
CA ASN A 39 -21.60 -12.52 -7.34
C ASN A 39 -21.19 -11.16 -7.95
N LYS A 40 -22.13 -10.20 -7.99
CA LYS A 40 -21.80 -8.78 -8.05
C LYS A 40 -21.00 -8.48 -6.80
N GLY A 41 -19.70 -8.23 -7.00
CA GLY A 41 -18.74 -7.98 -5.96
C GLY A 41 -19.38 -7.17 -4.83
N LYS A 42 -19.29 -7.68 -3.61
CA LYS A 42 -19.48 -6.86 -2.43
C LYS A 42 -18.69 -5.60 -2.74
N ASP A 43 -19.36 -4.46 -2.75
CA ASP A 43 -18.71 -3.15 -2.74
C ASP A 43 -17.75 -3.21 -1.55
N GLU A 44 -16.50 -3.60 -1.79
CA GLU A 44 -15.48 -3.75 -0.75
C GLU A 44 -15.04 -2.36 -0.36
N ARG A 45 -15.93 -1.66 0.33
CA ARG A 45 -15.60 -0.39 0.96
C ARG A 45 -14.54 -0.64 2.00
N ARG A 46 -13.41 0.00 1.80
CA ARG A 46 -12.33 0.02 2.77
C ARG A 46 -12.56 1.16 3.75
N THR A 47 -12.16 0.94 4.98
CA THR A 47 -12.12 2.00 5.99
C THR A 47 -10.99 2.98 5.69
N VAL A 48 -11.08 4.20 6.18
CA VAL A 48 -9.99 5.18 6.10
C VAL A 48 -8.70 4.61 6.70
N THR A 49 -8.82 3.93 7.84
CA THR A 49 -7.70 3.26 8.51
C THR A 49 -6.99 2.28 7.59
N GLU A 50 -7.72 1.39 6.91
CA GLU A 50 -7.14 0.42 5.98
C GLU A 50 -6.46 1.08 4.79
N VAL A 51 -7.01 2.18 4.27
CA VAL A 51 -6.41 2.92 3.14
C VAL A 51 -5.11 3.59 3.58
N LEU A 52 -5.08 4.23 4.74
CA LEU A 52 -3.89 4.89 5.26
C LEU A 52 -2.79 3.89 5.61
N ASP A 53 -3.13 2.81 6.31
CA ASP A 53 -2.19 1.75 6.67
C ASP A 53 -1.58 1.09 5.43
N ARG A 54 -2.40 0.82 4.40
CA ARG A 54 -1.91 0.31 3.11
C ARG A 54 -0.98 1.31 2.41
N THR A 55 -1.25 2.61 2.52
CA THR A 55 -0.40 3.63 1.90
C THR A 55 0.98 3.66 2.55
N VAL A 56 1.05 3.54 3.89
CA VAL A 56 2.31 3.38 4.62
C VAL A 56 3.01 2.08 4.23
N SER A 57 2.26 0.95 4.16
CA SER A 57 2.82 -0.35 3.74
C SER A 57 3.42 -0.31 2.33
N ASN A 58 2.79 0.39 1.39
CA ASN A 58 3.33 0.53 0.04
C ASN A 58 4.67 1.28 0.05
N MET A 59 4.78 2.35 0.84
CA MET A 59 6.02 3.10 0.97
C MET A 59 7.10 2.26 1.66
N GLU A 60 6.78 1.56 2.74
CA GLU A 60 7.71 0.66 3.42
C GLU A 60 8.25 -0.43 2.48
N HIS A 61 7.35 -1.03 1.68
CA HIS A 61 7.68 -2.08 0.71
C HIS A 61 8.70 -1.63 -0.35
N GLU A 62 8.68 -0.37 -0.72
CA GLU A 62 9.63 0.21 -1.68
C GLU A 62 10.91 0.70 -0.98
N PHE A 63 10.74 1.41 0.14
CA PHE A 63 11.83 2.11 0.81
C PHE A 63 12.82 1.18 1.51
N VAL A 64 12.31 0.20 2.27
CA VAL A 64 13.18 -0.72 3.05
C VAL A 64 14.08 -1.55 2.15
N PRO A 65 13.61 -2.22 1.08
CA PRO A 65 14.49 -2.92 0.16
C PRO A 65 15.49 -2.01 -0.55
N ALA A 66 15.12 -0.76 -0.87
CA ALA A 66 16.06 0.19 -1.45
C ALA A 66 17.18 0.54 -0.47
N ALA A 67 16.85 0.75 0.81
CA ALA A 67 17.83 0.98 1.87
C ALA A 67 18.77 -0.22 2.06
N GLU A 68 18.24 -1.44 2.01
CA GLU A 68 19.01 -2.68 2.14
C GLU A 68 19.96 -2.93 0.96
N ALA A 69 19.60 -2.47 -0.25
CA ALA A 69 20.34 -2.74 -1.48
C ALA A 69 21.71 -2.06 -1.54
N MET A 70 21.92 -0.94 -0.83
CA MET A 70 23.20 -0.23 -0.81
C MET A 70 24.21 -1.00 0.05
N PRO A 71 25.43 -1.30 -0.45
CA PRO A 71 26.51 -1.84 0.38
C PRO A 71 26.91 -0.90 1.53
N GLU A 72 27.35 -1.46 2.63
CA GLU A 72 27.65 -0.69 3.84
C GLU A 72 28.76 0.35 3.62
N ASP A 73 29.79 0.02 2.89
CA ASP A 73 30.90 0.92 2.51
C ASP A 73 30.44 2.12 1.66
N LYS A 74 29.22 2.06 1.09
CA LYS A 74 28.60 3.12 0.29
C LYS A 74 27.49 3.88 1.00
N PHE A 75 27.25 3.62 2.27
CA PHE A 75 26.24 4.36 3.05
C PHE A 75 26.57 5.86 3.21
N GLY A 76 27.86 6.22 3.16
CA GLY A 76 28.31 7.62 3.12
C GLY A 76 28.23 8.30 1.76
N PHE A 77 27.73 7.62 0.70
CA PHE A 77 27.63 8.20 -0.62
C PHE A 77 26.67 9.38 -0.66
N ALA A 78 27.12 10.47 -1.31
CA ALA A 78 26.27 11.59 -1.74
C ALA A 78 26.70 11.97 -3.17
N PRO A 79 25.80 12.45 -4.05
CA PRO A 79 26.15 12.97 -5.34
C PRO A 79 27.15 14.14 -5.23
N SER A 80 28.10 14.21 -6.18
CA SER A 80 29.14 15.26 -6.20
C SER A 80 29.33 15.88 -7.58
N ASN A 81 28.74 15.28 -8.63
CA ASN A 81 28.83 15.81 -9.99
C ASN A 81 27.63 16.69 -10.27
N GLY A 82 27.77 18.00 -10.06
CA GLY A 82 26.72 19.01 -10.15
C GLY A 82 26.62 19.84 -8.85
N GLU A 83 25.53 20.57 -8.69
CA GLU A 83 25.27 21.44 -7.53
C GLU A 83 24.61 20.63 -6.38
N PHE A 84 25.43 19.85 -5.67
CA PHE A 84 24.96 18.98 -4.58
C PHE A 84 25.57 19.36 -3.21
N LYS A 85 26.00 20.60 -3.04
CA LYS A 85 26.53 21.06 -1.75
C LYS A 85 25.48 20.94 -0.64
N GLY A 86 25.79 20.18 0.39
CA GLY A 86 24.93 20.03 1.58
C GLY A 86 23.80 19.02 1.44
N VAL A 87 23.74 18.24 0.34
CA VAL A 87 22.76 17.16 0.26
C VAL A 87 23.08 16.05 1.27
N ARG A 88 22.05 15.35 1.71
CA ARG A 88 22.19 14.20 2.61
C ARG A 88 22.91 13.04 1.95
N THR A 89 23.77 12.37 2.70
CA THR A 89 24.29 11.05 2.28
C THR A 89 23.16 10.01 2.24
N PHE A 90 23.42 8.86 1.63
CA PHE A 90 22.46 7.75 1.60
C PHE A 90 22.01 7.33 3.01
N ALA A 91 22.94 7.20 3.95
CA ALA A 91 22.62 6.94 5.36
C ALA A 91 21.76 8.03 6.00
N GLN A 92 22.07 9.29 5.72
CA GLN A 92 21.29 10.43 6.25
C GLN A 92 19.88 10.50 5.65
N GLN A 93 19.68 10.12 4.38
CA GLN A 93 18.34 10.00 3.78
C GLN A 93 17.48 9.02 4.57
N ILE A 94 18.01 7.83 4.86
CA ILE A 94 17.31 6.78 5.60
C ILE A 94 16.97 7.24 7.02
N LYS A 95 17.96 7.78 7.74
CA LYS A 95 17.78 8.25 9.13
C LYS A 95 16.78 9.40 9.22
N HIS A 96 16.81 10.32 8.25
CA HIS A 96 15.88 11.43 8.18
C HIS A 96 14.43 10.94 8.00
N VAL A 97 14.18 10.04 7.05
CA VAL A 97 12.83 9.48 6.86
C VAL A 97 12.34 8.75 8.10
N ALA A 98 13.22 7.98 8.76
CA ALA A 98 12.86 7.30 10.00
C ALA A 98 12.54 8.30 11.14
N ALA A 99 13.32 9.37 11.29
CA ALA A 99 13.06 10.42 12.27
C ALA A 99 11.71 11.10 12.03
N VAL A 100 11.42 11.46 10.78
CA VAL A 100 10.14 12.08 10.38
C VAL A 100 8.96 11.12 10.59
N ASN A 101 9.12 9.81 10.34
CA ASN A 101 8.09 8.82 10.66
C ASN A 101 7.73 8.83 12.16
N TYR A 102 8.74 8.89 13.05
CA TYR A 102 8.51 9.01 14.49
C TYR A 102 7.84 10.33 14.85
N GLU A 103 8.29 11.43 14.25
CA GLU A 103 7.76 12.77 14.54
C GLU A 103 6.29 12.90 14.12
N LEU A 104 5.95 12.48 12.88
CA LEU A 104 4.58 12.46 12.37
C LEU A 104 3.69 11.51 13.17
N GLY A 105 4.18 10.31 13.47
CA GLY A 105 3.46 9.34 14.27
C GLY A 105 3.16 9.84 15.68
N ALA A 106 4.14 10.46 16.32
CA ALA A 106 3.99 11.06 17.66
C ALA A 106 2.96 12.21 17.65
N ALA A 107 2.97 13.05 16.63
CA ALA A 107 1.98 14.10 16.46
C ALA A 107 0.55 13.55 16.23
N ILE A 108 0.38 12.48 15.44
CA ILE A 108 -0.91 11.79 15.26
C ILE A 108 -1.43 11.26 16.59
N LEU A 109 -0.56 10.65 17.40
CA LEU A 109 -0.88 10.05 18.70
C LEU A 109 -0.96 11.08 19.84
N GLU A 110 -0.56 12.34 19.60
CA GLU A 110 -0.45 13.40 20.60
C GLU A 110 0.47 13.00 21.78
N GLU A 111 1.54 12.27 21.49
CA GLU A 111 2.56 11.85 22.44
C GLU A 111 3.96 12.34 22.01
N LYS A 112 4.98 12.14 22.84
CA LYS A 112 6.36 12.38 22.44
C LYS A 112 6.88 11.20 21.62
N PRO A 113 7.85 11.43 20.71
CA PRO A 113 8.55 10.32 20.06
C PRO A 113 9.07 9.32 21.10
N PRO A 114 9.00 8.00 20.83
CA PRO A 114 9.39 6.97 21.80
C PRO A 114 10.90 6.90 22.04
N MET A 115 11.68 7.66 21.29
CA MET A 115 13.13 7.72 21.37
C MET A 115 13.64 9.09 20.90
N ASP A 116 14.96 9.33 21.07
CA ASP A 116 15.63 10.49 20.48
C ASP A 116 15.66 10.34 18.95
N ILE A 117 15.05 11.28 18.27
CA ILE A 117 15.00 11.33 16.79
C ILE A 117 16.15 12.14 16.20
N GLY A 118 16.97 12.79 17.02
CA GLY A 118 18.09 13.63 16.60
C GLY A 118 17.65 14.91 15.89
N ASP A 119 18.45 15.34 14.95
CA ASP A 119 18.20 16.49 14.09
C ASP A 119 17.73 16.03 12.67
N GLU A 120 17.77 16.95 11.71
CA GLU A 120 17.46 16.71 10.28
C GLU A 120 18.24 15.52 9.64
N ALA A 121 19.37 15.11 10.22
CA ALA A 121 20.15 13.96 9.75
C ALA A 121 19.84 12.67 10.55
N GLY A 122 18.91 12.74 11.49
CA GLY A 122 18.60 11.68 12.43
C GLY A 122 19.63 11.51 13.55
N PRO A 123 19.46 10.56 14.49
CA PRO A 123 20.31 10.41 15.65
C PRO A 123 21.78 10.18 15.29
N ALA A 124 22.68 10.98 15.89
CA ALA A 124 24.12 10.88 15.63
C ALA A 124 24.72 9.56 16.16
N SER A 125 24.10 8.96 17.16
CA SER A 125 24.52 7.68 17.76
C SER A 125 24.31 6.46 16.87
N ILE A 126 23.46 6.55 15.84
CA ILE A 126 23.14 5.47 14.90
C ILE A 126 24.06 5.61 13.69
N THR A 127 25.05 4.70 13.55
CA THR A 127 26.14 4.85 12.59
C THR A 127 26.33 3.68 11.64
N THR A 128 26.08 2.44 12.09
CA THR A 128 26.22 1.24 11.24
C THR A 128 25.00 1.00 10.36
N LYS A 129 25.21 0.33 9.24
CA LYS A 129 24.09 -0.08 8.37
C LYS A 129 23.02 -0.86 9.14
N ALA A 130 23.41 -1.79 9.99
CA ALA A 130 22.48 -2.61 10.77
C ALA A 130 21.60 -1.76 11.71
N GLU A 131 22.21 -0.81 12.44
CA GLU A 131 21.48 0.11 13.31
C GLU A 131 20.55 1.02 12.53
N ILE A 132 21.01 1.57 11.37
CA ILE A 132 20.22 2.46 10.53
C ILE A 132 18.99 1.71 9.97
N LEU A 133 19.16 0.48 9.47
CA LEU A 133 18.06 -0.34 8.98
C LEU A 133 17.09 -0.74 10.09
N LYS A 134 17.59 -1.04 11.28
CA LYS A 134 16.73 -1.30 12.43
C LYS A 134 15.91 -0.07 12.79
N TYR A 135 16.55 1.09 12.89
CA TYR A 135 15.89 2.37 13.19
C TYR A 135 14.79 2.70 12.16
N LEU A 136 15.06 2.47 10.88
CA LEU A 136 14.09 2.63 9.80
C LEU A 136 12.89 1.69 9.99
N LYS A 137 13.12 0.40 10.16
CA LYS A 137 12.05 -0.60 10.32
C LYS A 137 11.20 -0.32 11.56
N ASP A 138 11.82 0.00 12.66
CA ASP A 138 11.11 0.36 13.91
C ASP A 138 10.24 1.62 13.70
N SER A 139 10.72 2.60 12.91
CA SER A 139 9.95 3.81 12.59
C SER A 139 8.69 3.51 11.77
N PHE A 140 8.72 2.52 10.87
CA PHE A 140 7.54 2.07 10.15
C PHE A 140 6.52 1.39 11.06
N VAL A 141 6.98 0.53 11.97
CA VAL A 141 6.10 -0.08 12.99
C VAL A 141 5.37 1.01 13.79
N TYR A 142 6.08 2.07 14.15
CA TYR A 142 5.48 3.19 14.88
C TYR A 142 4.52 4.01 14.00
N ALA A 143 4.86 4.26 12.74
CA ALA A 143 3.97 4.94 11.79
C ALA A 143 2.67 4.15 11.58
N HIS A 144 2.75 2.82 11.41
CA HIS A 144 1.59 1.95 11.33
C HIS A 144 0.70 2.05 12.58
N LYS A 145 1.30 1.95 13.79
CA LYS A 145 0.58 2.15 15.05
C LYS A 145 -0.19 3.48 15.04
N ALA A 146 0.44 4.54 14.58
CA ALA A 146 -0.17 5.87 14.58
C ALA A 146 -1.34 5.96 13.59
N VAL A 147 -1.15 5.56 12.33
CA VAL A 147 -2.21 5.67 11.31
C VAL A 147 -3.40 4.76 11.60
N GLN A 148 -3.19 3.63 12.30
CA GLN A 148 -4.26 2.72 12.72
C GLN A 148 -5.21 3.32 13.76
N THR A 149 -4.86 4.43 14.40
CA THR A 149 -5.77 5.17 15.31
C THR A 149 -6.73 6.10 14.56
N ILE A 150 -6.49 6.37 13.28
CA ILE A 150 -7.28 7.29 12.47
C ILE A 150 -8.53 6.59 11.91
N ASN A 151 -9.68 7.21 12.05
CA ASN A 151 -10.95 6.70 11.58
C ASN A 151 -11.88 7.85 11.12
N ASP A 152 -13.07 7.54 10.62
CA ASP A 152 -14.02 8.50 10.06
C ASP A 152 -14.44 9.62 11.05
N LYS A 153 -14.26 9.43 12.34
CA LYS A 153 -14.64 10.41 13.36
C LYS A 153 -13.54 11.43 13.63
N ASN A 154 -12.27 11.02 13.53
CA ASN A 154 -11.12 11.85 13.94
C ASN A 154 -10.19 12.29 12.81
N LEU A 155 -10.38 11.78 11.57
CA LEU A 155 -9.45 12.04 10.46
C LEU A 155 -9.22 13.52 10.14
N VAL A 156 -10.24 14.36 10.31
CA VAL A 156 -10.16 15.83 10.11
C VAL A 156 -10.00 16.61 11.40
N GLU A 157 -9.92 15.96 12.55
CA GLU A 157 -9.55 16.62 13.79
C GLU A 157 -8.11 17.14 13.71
N THR A 158 -7.90 18.34 14.25
CA THR A 158 -6.59 18.98 14.22
C THR A 158 -5.81 18.72 15.49
N VAL A 159 -4.55 18.37 15.31
CA VAL A 159 -3.53 18.24 16.38
C VAL A 159 -2.45 19.31 16.19
N LYS A 160 -1.54 19.46 17.15
CA LYS A 160 -0.42 20.37 17.04
C LYS A 160 0.48 19.96 15.87
N SER A 161 0.91 20.90 15.04
CA SER A 161 1.89 20.64 14.00
C SER A 161 3.25 20.27 14.60
N PRO A 162 3.92 19.21 14.13
CA PRO A 162 5.29 18.92 14.54
C PRO A 162 6.30 19.89 13.88
N PHE A 163 5.92 20.52 12.75
CA PHE A 163 6.78 21.40 11.97
C PHE A 163 6.38 22.88 12.16
N GLY A 164 6.72 23.45 13.32
CA GLY A 164 6.46 24.85 13.64
C GLY A 164 5.12 25.11 14.30
N GLU A 165 4.67 26.37 14.24
CA GLU A 165 3.43 26.80 14.89
C GLU A 165 2.20 26.43 14.08
N GLY A 166 1.09 26.14 14.78
CA GLY A 166 -0.20 25.87 14.17
C GLY A 166 -0.72 24.47 14.41
N LYS A 167 -1.79 24.14 13.67
CA LYS A 167 -2.47 22.85 13.74
C LYS A 167 -2.58 22.22 12.35
N VAL A 168 -2.60 20.91 12.31
CA VAL A 168 -2.72 20.11 11.10
C VAL A 168 -3.68 18.94 11.38
N THR A 169 -4.41 18.47 10.37
CA THR A 169 -5.32 17.32 10.54
C THR A 169 -4.53 16.02 10.68
N ARG A 170 -5.07 15.05 11.41
CA ARG A 170 -4.51 13.69 11.47
C ARG A 170 -4.36 13.08 10.09
N LEU A 171 -5.34 13.28 9.20
CA LEU A 171 -5.25 12.84 7.80
C LEU A 171 -4.06 13.49 7.08
N GLY A 172 -3.85 14.80 7.27
CA GLY A 172 -2.70 15.52 6.70
C GLY A 172 -1.38 14.91 7.15
N LEU A 173 -1.21 14.63 8.44
CA LEU A 173 0.00 13.98 8.96
C LEU A 173 0.18 12.56 8.40
N ALA A 174 -0.89 11.76 8.35
CA ALA A 174 -0.82 10.39 7.83
C ALA A 174 -0.44 10.35 6.34
N THR A 175 -0.98 11.27 5.54
CA THR A 175 -0.58 11.39 4.13
C THR A 175 0.87 11.89 3.99
N SER A 176 1.33 12.72 4.93
CA SER A 176 2.73 13.20 4.94
C SER A 176 3.74 12.07 5.14
N VAL A 177 3.42 11.05 5.92
CA VAL A 177 4.29 9.86 6.07
C VAL A 177 4.62 9.27 4.68
N ALA A 178 3.61 9.12 3.82
CA ALA A 178 3.81 8.49 2.52
C ALA A 178 4.50 9.43 1.52
N TRP A 179 3.99 10.65 1.30
CA TRP A 179 4.56 11.53 0.26
C TRP A 179 6.00 11.94 0.61
N HIS A 180 6.32 12.19 1.87
CA HIS A 180 7.68 12.48 2.33
C HIS A 180 8.62 11.30 2.09
N GLY A 181 8.16 10.08 2.44
CA GLY A 181 8.94 8.88 2.18
C GLY A 181 9.19 8.65 0.69
N PHE A 182 8.20 8.85 -0.17
CA PHE A 182 8.37 8.70 -1.61
C PHE A 182 9.25 9.79 -2.24
N ASP A 183 9.27 11.02 -1.71
CA ASP A 183 10.22 12.06 -2.13
C ASP A 183 11.66 11.60 -1.90
N HIS A 184 11.98 11.12 -0.71
CA HIS A 184 13.30 10.59 -0.38
C HIS A 184 13.62 9.25 -1.07
N TYR A 185 12.62 8.40 -1.29
CA TYR A 185 12.78 7.18 -2.08
C TYR A 185 13.27 7.46 -3.48
N GLY A 186 12.69 8.46 -4.15
CA GLY A 186 13.15 8.88 -5.48
C GLY A 186 14.65 9.27 -5.48
N GLN A 187 15.08 10.04 -4.49
CA GLN A 187 16.50 10.39 -4.34
C GLN A 187 17.37 9.15 -4.08
N MET A 188 16.95 8.24 -3.22
CA MET A 188 17.68 7.00 -2.95
C MET A 188 17.80 6.10 -4.18
N VAL A 189 16.76 6.01 -5.01
CA VAL A 189 16.78 5.28 -6.28
C VAL A 189 17.88 5.83 -7.19
N GLU A 190 18.01 7.14 -7.30
CA GLU A 190 19.09 7.74 -8.08
C GLU A 190 20.48 7.46 -7.46
N TYR A 191 20.62 7.51 -6.14
CA TYR A 191 21.90 7.17 -5.49
C TYR A 191 22.30 5.71 -5.73
N LEU A 192 21.34 4.78 -5.72
CA LEU A 192 21.59 3.37 -6.08
C LEU A 192 22.11 3.27 -7.53
N ARG A 193 21.42 3.90 -8.49
CA ARG A 193 21.80 3.89 -9.91
C ARG A 193 23.20 4.50 -10.15
N MET A 194 23.51 5.60 -9.48
CA MET A 194 24.84 6.23 -9.52
C MET A 194 25.95 5.30 -9.00
N ASN A 195 25.59 4.33 -8.15
CA ASN A 195 26.50 3.31 -7.66
C ASN A 195 26.44 1.98 -8.45
N GLY A 196 25.76 1.97 -9.61
CA GLY A 196 25.65 0.78 -10.46
C GLY A 196 24.68 -0.29 -9.91
N ILE A 197 23.80 0.09 -8.99
CA ILE A 197 22.84 -0.81 -8.34
C ILE A 197 21.45 -0.60 -8.95
N ILE A 198 20.86 -1.67 -9.49
CA ILE A 198 19.46 -1.63 -9.95
C ILE A 198 18.56 -1.61 -8.70
N PRO A 199 17.67 -0.61 -8.55
CA PRO A 199 16.75 -0.55 -7.43
C PRO A 199 15.85 -1.80 -7.39
N PRO A 200 15.52 -2.35 -6.21
CA PRO A 200 14.70 -3.57 -6.08
C PRO A 200 13.38 -3.53 -6.85
N ALA A 201 12.66 -2.42 -6.79
CA ALA A 201 11.40 -2.24 -7.53
C ALA A 201 11.53 -2.16 -9.06
N SER A 202 12.76 -2.15 -9.59
CA SER A 202 13.06 -2.12 -11.04
C SER A 202 13.60 -3.44 -11.56
N ARG A 203 13.51 -4.53 -10.78
CA ARG A 203 14.02 -5.88 -11.14
C ARG A 203 12.92 -6.79 -11.61
#